data_d4f5aa327785815f527aedad579b71c9
#
_entry.id   d4f5aa327785815f527aedad579b71c9
#
_cell.length_a   1.000
_cell.length_b   1.000
_cell.length_c   1.000
_cell.angle_alpha   90.00
_cell.angle_beta   90.00
_cell.angle_gamma   90.00
#
_symmetry.space_group_name_H-M   'P 1'
#
loop_
_entity.id
_entity.type
_entity.pdbx_description
1 polymer ?
#
loop_
_entity_poly.entity_id
_entity_poly.type
_entity_poly.pdbx_seq_one_letter_code
_entity_poly.pdbx_strand_id
1 'polypeptide(L)'
;MKIRFTKYHGTGNDFIIINNISNSFPKDNSEVISKLCDRKFGIGADGLILIEKHQKFNFEMIYYNSDGNLGSMCGNGARCSIHFSMLNKLIENKTNFLAFDGSHTGSVIDNLVNVSMSDVLSFQKLDDFILVDTGSPHLVKCVDDINSIDIIKISREIQKDRRFKYGVNVNFISEGKDDVYNIRTYERGVEDETLSCGTGAVAAAISLNILSLNNSNCIKLKTRGGILTVNLKRSKNIFKNIYLSGSVNRVFDGSIEI
;
A
#
# COMPACT_ATOMS: atom_id res chain seq x y z
N MET A 1 26.73 2.88 -15.00
CA MET A 1 26.81 3.51 -13.65
C MET A 1 26.45 2.46 -12.61
N LYS A 2 27.21 2.36 -11.49
CA LYS A 2 26.95 1.38 -10.43
C LYS A 2 25.94 1.94 -9.42
N ILE A 3 24.80 1.30 -9.27
CA ILE A 3 23.73 1.66 -8.34
C ILE A 3 23.70 0.69 -7.16
N ARG A 4 23.65 1.20 -5.94
CA ARG A 4 23.38 0.41 -4.74
C ARG A 4 21.90 0.45 -4.43
N PHE A 5 21.33 -0.69 -4.04
CA PHE A 5 19.93 -0.83 -3.68
C PHE A 5 19.75 -1.76 -2.50
N THR A 6 18.58 -1.67 -1.87
CA THR A 6 18.10 -2.64 -0.89
C THR A 6 16.77 -3.21 -1.36
N LYS A 7 16.66 -4.53 -1.35
CA LYS A 7 15.40 -5.23 -1.60
C LYS A 7 14.58 -5.29 -0.32
N TYR A 8 13.32 -4.87 -0.43
CA TYR A 8 12.33 -4.87 0.65
C TYR A 8 11.03 -5.53 0.23
N HIS A 9 10.24 -5.96 1.20
CA HIS A 9 8.81 -6.14 1.01
C HIS A 9 8.01 -5.71 2.25
N GLY A 10 6.79 -5.20 2.02
CA GLY A 10 5.78 -4.96 3.03
C GLY A 10 4.61 -5.91 2.79
N THR A 11 4.45 -6.92 3.66
CA THR A 11 3.39 -7.95 3.52
C THR A 11 3.31 -8.58 2.12
N GLY A 12 4.47 -8.92 1.53
CA GLY A 12 4.60 -9.61 0.23
C GLY A 12 4.70 -8.70 -0.99
N ASN A 13 4.31 -7.44 -0.91
CA ASN A 13 4.50 -6.47 -1.98
C ASN A 13 5.95 -5.94 -1.92
N ASP A 14 6.73 -6.17 -2.98
CA ASP A 14 8.18 -6.07 -2.96
C ASP A 14 8.73 -4.89 -3.76
N PHE A 15 9.81 -4.29 -3.24
CA PHE A 15 10.37 -3.05 -3.76
C PHE A 15 11.89 -3.09 -3.86
N ILE A 16 12.42 -2.38 -4.86
CA ILE A 16 13.80 -1.95 -4.94
C ILE A 16 13.86 -0.56 -4.32
N ILE A 17 14.59 -0.38 -3.21
CA ILE A 17 14.74 0.94 -2.56
C ILE A 17 16.16 1.45 -2.78
N ILE A 18 16.27 2.68 -3.27
CA ILE A 18 17.53 3.36 -3.56
C ILE A 18 17.61 4.64 -2.71
N ASN A 19 18.72 4.80 -2.01
CA ASN A 19 19.07 6.08 -1.40
C ASN A 19 19.56 7.03 -2.49
N ASN A 20 18.70 7.95 -2.91
CA ASN A 20 18.99 8.93 -3.96
C ASN A 20 19.16 10.36 -3.42
N ILE A 21 19.60 10.52 -2.18
CA ILE A 21 19.85 11.85 -1.57
C ILE A 21 20.86 12.68 -2.40
N SER A 22 21.80 12.01 -3.06
CA SER A 22 22.77 12.65 -3.98
C SER A 22 22.19 13.02 -5.36
N ASN A 23 20.93 12.67 -5.62
CA ASN A 23 20.23 12.87 -6.92
C ASN A 23 21.02 12.33 -8.12
N SER A 24 21.59 11.14 -7.97
CA SER A 24 22.46 10.53 -9.01
C SER A 24 21.74 9.47 -9.86
N PHE A 25 20.56 8.99 -9.42
CA PHE A 25 19.77 8.01 -10.17
C PHE A 25 19.06 8.67 -11.36
N PRO A 26 19.07 8.04 -12.58
CA PRO A 26 18.42 8.57 -13.77
C PRO A 26 16.89 8.37 -13.72
N LYS A 27 16.21 9.08 -12.82
CA LYS A 27 14.80 8.91 -12.46
C LYS A 27 13.80 9.21 -13.59
N ASP A 28 14.22 9.92 -14.61
CA ASP A 28 13.39 10.25 -15.78
C ASP A 28 13.46 9.16 -16.87
N ASN A 29 14.26 8.11 -16.67
CA ASN A 29 14.41 7.01 -17.62
C ASN A 29 13.53 5.81 -17.19
N SER A 30 12.30 5.78 -17.68
CA SER A 30 11.31 4.72 -17.38
C SER A 30 11.78 3.32 -17.85
N GLU A 31 12.56 3.24 -18.94
CA GLU A 31 13.08 1.97 -19.45
C GLU A 31 14.09 1.34 -18.48
N VAL A 32 14.97 2.16 -17.88
CA VAL A 32 15.92 1.70 -16.85
C VAL A 32 15.15 1.19 -15.63
N ILE A 33 14.13 1.93 -15.18
CA ILE A 33 13.34 1.56 -14.02
C ILE A 33 12.59 0.25 -14.28
N SER A 34 11.92 0.15 -15.43
CA SER A 34 11.19 -1.06 -15.83
C SER A 34 12.15 -2.27 -15.95
N LYS A 35 13.33 -2.10 -16.54
CA LYS A 35 14.35 -3.15 -16.62
C LYS A 35 14.83 -3.59 -15.24
N LEU A 36 15.03 -2.67 -14.29
CA LEU A 36 15.39 -3.02 -12.91
C LEU A 36 14.29 -3.83 -12.21
N CYS A 37 13.03 -3.52 -12.48
CA CYS A 37 11.86 -4.22 -11.91
C CYS A 37 11.57 -5.56 -12.59
N ASP A 38 12.14 -5.85 -13.76
CA ASP A 38 11.94 -7.12 -14.45
C ASP A 38 12.47 -8.29 -13.61
N ARG A 39 11.62 -9.31 -13.36
CA ARG A 39 11.95 -10.45 -12.48
C ARG A 39 12.89 -11.47 -13.11
N LYS A 40 13.14 -11.40 -14.43
CA LYS A 40 14.02 -12.33 -15.17
C LYS A 40 15.33 -11.66 -15.60
N PHE A 41 15.26 -10.40 -15.99
CA PHE A 41 16.39 -9.69 -16.58
C PHE A 41 16.92 -8.55 -15.70
N GLY A 42 16.26 -8.23 -14.59
CA GLY A 42 16.64 -7.22 -13.62
C GLY A 42 16.79 -7.76 -12.20
N ILE A 43 16.57 -6.90 -11.22
CA ILE A 43 16.52 -7.26 -9.80
C ILE A 43 15.18 -7.94 -9.49
N GLY A 44 14.11 -7.51 -10.16
CA GLY A 44 12.75 -7.98 -9.99
C GLY A 44 12.05 -7.35 -8.78
N ALA A 45 10.96 -6.63 -9.03
CA ALA A 45 10.11 -6.07 -7.98
C ALA A 45 8.75 -5.61 -8.56
N ASP A 46 7.78 -5.42 -7.68
CA ASP A 46 6.51 -4.76 -8.01
C ASP A 46 6.69 -3.26 -8.27
N GLY A 47 7.80 -2.68 -7.77
CA GLY A 47 8.15 -1.30 -8.05
C GLY A 47 9.49 -0.88 -7.47
N LEU A 48 9.88 0.34 -7.81
CA LEU A 48 11.11 0.98 -7.37
C LEU A 48 10.79 2.24 -6.57
N ILE A 49 11.52 2.45 -5.47
CA ILE A 49 11.35 3.61 -4.61
C ILE A 49 12.69 4.35 -4.50
N LEU A 50 12.65 5.65 -4.76
CA LEU A 50 13.76 6.54 -4.46
C LEU A 50 13.48 7.28 -3.15
N ILE A 51 14.49 7.32 -2.28
CA ILE A 51 14.50 8.18 -1.09
C ILE A 51 15.35 9.39 -1.42
N GLU A 52 14.70 10.54 -1.56
CA GLU A 52 15.36 11.80 -1.92
C GLU A 52 15.37 12.80 -0.78
N LYS A 53 16.28 13.77 -0.86
CA LYS A 53 16.38 14.88 0.09
C LYS A 53 15.23 15.86 -0.17
N HIS A 54 14.57 16.32 0.89
CA HIS A 54 13.57 17.37 0.83
C HIS A 54 13.92 18.52 1.80
N GLN A 55 13.51 19.76 1.46
CA GLN A 55 13.85 20.96 2.28
C GLN A 55 13.08 21.05 3.60
N LYS A 56 11.84 20.57 3.62
CA LYS A 56 10.89 20.70 4.77
C LYS A 56 10.59 19.38 5.45
N PHE A 57 10.83 18.26 4.81
CA PHE A 57 10.53 16.92 5.30
C PHE A 57 11.83 16.14 5.51
N ASN A 58 11.78 15.09 6.30
CA ASN A 58 12.95 14.25 6.55
C ASN A 58 13.46 13.59 5.25
N PHE A 59 12.54 13.22 4.37
CA PHE A 59 12.82 12.73 3.02
C PHE A 59 11.59 12.89 2.11
N GLU A 60 11.79 12.72 0.82
CA GLU A 60 10.75 12.52 -0.18
C GLU A 60 10.81 11.09 -0.69
N MET A 61 9.64 10.46 -0.77
CA MET A 61 9.45 9.12 -1.33
C MET A 61 8.91 9.26 -2.74
N ILE A 62 9.69 8.85 -3.73
CA ILE A 62 9.26 8.78 -5.13
C ILE A 62 9.07 7.31 -5.49
N TYR A 63 7.85 6.92 -5.83
CA TYR A 63 7.50 5.56 -6.17
C TYR A 63 7.23 5.40 -7.66
N TYR A 64 7.81 4.36 -8.24
CA TYR A 64 7.58 3.93 -9.62
C TYR A 64 7.00 2.52 -9.63
N ASN A 65 5.99 2.31 -10.45
CA ASN A 65 5.48 0.98 -10.78
C ASN A 65 6.54 0.19 -11.57
N SER A 66 6.34 -1.12 -11.70
CA SER A 66 7.27 -1.99 -12.44
C SER A 66 7.38 -1.68 -13.93
N ASP A 67 6.44 -0.93 -14.49
CA ASP A 67 6.48 -0.44 -15.88
C ASP A 67 7.37 0.80 -16.07
N GLY A 68 7.92 1.34 -14.98
CA GLY A 68 8.77 2.53 -14.96
C GLY A 68 8.03 3.85 -14.84
N ASN A 69 6.70 3.85 -14.81
CA ASN A 69 5.92 5.06 -14.63
C ASN A 69 5.75 5.43 -13.16
N LEU A 70 5.62 6.73 -12.88
CA LEU A 70 5.34 7.21 -11.53
C LEU A 70 4.04 6.58 -11.02
N GLY A 71 4.12 6.02 -9.83
CA GLY A 71 2.99 5.46 -9.10
C GLY A 71 2.35 6.47 -8.16
N SER A 72 1.11 6.18 -7.75
CA SER A 72 0.47 6.87 -6.63
C SER A 72 1.10 6.45 -5.29
N MET A 73 0.65 7.06 -4.19
CA MET A 73 1.07 6.64 -2.86
C MET A 73 0.78 5.15 -2.61
N CYS A 74 1.79 4.42 -2.17
CA CYS A 74 1.70 3.01 -1.81
C CYS A 74 1.97 2.81 -0.32
N GLY A 75 0.96 2.39 0.44
CA GLY A 75 1.09 2.19 1.89
C GLY A 75 2.11 1.12 2.29
N ASN A 76 2.30 0.08 1.45
CA ASN A 76 3.33 -0.94 1.66
C ASN A 76 4.73 -0.37 1.40
N GLY A 77 4.89 0.37 0.30
CA GLY A 77 6.13 1.06 -0.06
C GLY A 77 6.51 2.13 0.97
N ALA A 78 5.54 2.89 1.46
CA ALA A 78 5.78 3.91 2.49
C ALA A 78 6.32 3.29 3.79
N ARG A 79 5.74 2.17 4.27
CA ARG A 79 6.29 1.47 5.43
C ARG A 79 7.71 0.98 5.19
N CYS A 80 8.00 0.43 4.02
CA CYS A 80 9.36 0.02 3.64
C CYS A 80 10.32 1.21 3.62
N SER A 81 9.90 2.36 3.09
CA SER A 81 10.68 3.60 3.02
C SER A 81 11.02 4.16 4.41
N ILE A 82 10.06 4.14 5.33
CA ILE A 82 10.26 4.57 6.72
C ILE A 82 11.31 3.69 7.41
N HIS A 83 11.17 2.37 7.31
CA HIS A 83 12.13 1.42 7.90
C HIS A 83 13.51 1.52 7.26
N PHE A 84 13.58 1.63 5.93
CA PHE A 84 14.82 1.85 5.20
C PHE A 84 15.52 3.13 5.66
N SER A 85 14.78 4.23 5.78
CA SER A 85 15.33 5.53 6.20
C SER A 85 15.86 5.48 7.63
N MET A 86 15.18 4.75 8.53
CA MET A 86 15.65 4.53 9.90
C MET A 86 16.97 3.72 9.93
N LEU A 87 17.04 2.61 9.21
CA LEU A 87 18.26 1.79 9.15
C LEU A 87 19.45 2.52 8.53
N ASN A 88 19.19 3.44 7.60
CA ASN A 88 20.21 4.28 6.97
C ASN A 88 20.51 5.57 7.76
N LYS A 89 19.96 5.72 8.97
CA LYS A 89 20.18 6.87 9.87
C LYS A 89 19.75 8.23 9.27
N LEU A 90 18.79 8.20 8.34
CA LEU A 90 18.18 9.42 7.79
C LEU A 90 17.12 9.98 8.72
N ILE A 91 16.55 9.13 9.54
CA ILE A 91 15.57 9.44 10.59
C ILE A 91 15.89 8.63 11.85
N GLU A 92 15.29 9.01 12.95
CA GLU A 92 15.19 8.16 14.15
C GLU A 92 14.01 7.18 14.00
N ASN A 93 13.16 7.05 15.01
CA ASN A 93 11.99 6.15 14.97
C ASN A 93 10.69 6.83 14.56
N LYS A 94 10.71 8.14 14.25
CA LYS A 94 9.56 8.93 13.76
C LYS A 94 10.00 9.80 12.60
N THR A 95 9.05 10.07 11.71
CA THR A 95 9.33 10.87 10.51
C THR A 95 8.11 11.62 10.02
N ASN A 96 8.39 12.73 9.33
CA ASN A 96 7.48 13.38 8.39
C ASN A 96 8.15 13.30 7.02
N PHE A 97 7.44 12.80 6.04
CA PHE A 97 7.96 12.67 4.67
C PHE A 97 6.92 13.13 3.64
N LEU A 98 7.39 13.44 2.45
CA LEU A 98 6.56 13.79 1.31
C LEU A 98 6.40 12.54 0.42
N ALA A 99 5.19 12.31 -0.08
CA ALA A 99 4.88 11.35 -1.13
C ALA A 99 4.04 12.03 -2.22
N PHE A 100 3.66 11.30 -3.25
CA PHE A 100 2.92 11.83 -4.40
C PHE A 100 1.62 12.56 -4.02
N ASP A 101 0.88 12.05 -3.05
CA ASP A 101 -0.41 12.60 -2.60
C ASP A 101 -0.30 13.60 -1.45
N GLY A 102 0.91 13.91 -1.00
CA GLY A 102 1.14 14.91 0.04
C GLY A 102 2.04 14.43 1.18
N SER A 103 1.92 15.11 2.32
CA SER A 103 2.74 14.84 3.48
C SER A 103 2.16 13.73 4.36
N HIS A 104 3.04 12.86 4.81
CA HIS A 104 2.72 11.74 5.69
C HIS A 104 3.59 11.76 6.95
N THR A 105 3.07 11.15 8.01
CA THR A 105 3.83 10.84 9.22
C THR A 105 4.05 9.32 9.31
N GLY A 106 5.16 8.94 9.91
CA GLY A 106 5.44 7.53 10.13
C GLY A 106 6.22 7.28 11.41
N SER A 107 6.17 6.03 11.88
CA SER A 107 6.96 5.61 13.03
C SER A 107 7.26 4.12 12.98
N VAL A 108 8.34 3.72 13.64
CA VAL A 108 8.70 2.32 13.87
C VAL A 108 8.59 2.05 15.36
N ILE A 109 7.75 1.08 15.72
CA ILE A 109 7.51 0.66 17.12
C ILE A 109 7.47 -0.87 17.14
N ASP A 110 8.29 -1.50 17.93
CA ASP A 110 8.33 -2.97 18.10
C ASP A 110 8.33 -3.75 16.78
N ASN A 111 9.16 -3.35 15.83
CA ASN A 111 9.27 -3.91 14.48
C ASN A 111 8.01 -3.73 13.59
N LEU A 112 7.00 -3.01 14.06
CA LEU A 112 5.88 -2.59 13.24
C LEU A 112 6.12 -1.17 12.72
N VAL A 113 5.83 -0.98 11.46
CA VAL A 113 5.91 0.33 10.82
C VAL A 113 4.51 0.90 10.63
N ASN A 114 4.31 2.09 11.18
CA ASN A 114 3.07 2.84 11.07
C ASN A 114 3.23 3.96 10.06
N VAL A 115 2.22 4.18 9.23
CA VAL A 115 2.16 5.30 8.29
C VAL A 115 0.77 5.93 8.33
N SER A 116 0.71 7.27 8.34
CA SER A 116 -0.56 7.99 8.21
C SER A 116 -1.12 7.83 6.81
N MET A 117 -2.44 7.66 6.74
CA MET A 117 -3.19 7.61 5.49
C MET A 117 -4.11 8.84 5.40
N SER A 118 -4.54 9.17 4.20
CA SER A 118 -5.46 10.29 3.97
C SER A 118 -6.80 10.10 4.69
N ASP A 119 -7.39 11.18 5.18
CA ASP A 119 -8.74 11.17 5.75
C ASP A 119 -9.76 10.79 4.68
N VAL A 120 -10.79 10.06 5.08
CA VAL A 120 -11.90 9.69 4.19
C VAL A 120 -13.14 10.50 4.59
N LEU A 121 -13.56 11.37 3.68
CA LEU A 121 -14.64 12.36 3.94
C LEU A 121 -16.02 11.87 3.50
N SER A 122 -16.09 10.85 2.63
CA SER A 122 -17.35 10.31 2.12
C SER A 122 -17.20 8.86 1.68
N PHE A 123 -18.32 8.18 1.57
CA PHE A 123 -18.45 6.83 1.02
C PHE A 123 -19.82 6.69 0.34
N GLN A 124 -19.98 5.65 -0.46
CA GLN A 124 -21.26 5.30 -1.07
C GLN A 124 -21.61 3.84 -0.77
N LYS A 125 -22.90 3.57 -0.55
CA LYS A 125 -23.42 2.20 -0.51
C LYS A 125 -23.95 1.88 -1.89
N LEU A 126 -23.41 0.87 -2.52
CA LEU A 126 -23.77 0.41 -3.87
C LEU A 126 -24.13 -1.07 -3.81
N ASP A 127 -25.44 -1.37 -3.83
CA ASP A 127 -25.95 -2.72 -3.67
C ASP A 127 -25.35 -3.38 -2.40
N ASP A 128 -24.60 -4.48 -2.58
CA ASP A 128 -23.94 -5.21 -1.51
C ASP A 128 -22.51 -4.69 -1.20
N PHE A 129 -22.10 -3.59 -1.85
CA PHE A 129 -20.76 -3.04 -1.72
C PHE A 129 -20.76 -1.70 -1.00
N ILE A 130 -19.65 -1.43 -0.34
CA ILE A 130 -19.26 -0.08 0.08
C ILE A 130 -18.19 0.42 -0.88
N LEU A 131 -18.45 1.55 -1.55
CA LEU A 131 -17.46 2.27 -2.34
C LEU A 131 -16.84 3.35 -1.48
N VAL A 132 -15.53 3.29 -1.33
CA VAL A 132 -14.76 4.28 -0.58
C VAL A 132 -13.44 4.59 -1.29
N ASP A 133 -13.06 5.85 -1.30
CA ASP A 133 -11.76 6.30 -1.82
C ASP A 133 -10.79 6.52 -0.66
N THR A 134 -9.68 5.78 -0.67
CA THR A 134 -8.61 5.84 0.33
C THR A 134 -7.28 6.25 -0.31
N GLY A 135 -7.33 7.11 -1.35
CA GLY A 135 -6.25 7.44 -2.27
C GLY A 135 -6.34 6.64 -3.58
N SER A 136 -7.27 5.69 -3.63
CA SER A 136 -7.68 4.92 -4.79
C SER A 136 -9.10 4.42 -4.53
N PRO A 137 -9.97 4.29 -5.56
CA PRO A 137 -11.32 3.79 -5.36
C PRO A 137 -11.32 2.28 -5.03
N HIS A 138 -12.02 1.92 -3.97
CA HIS A 138 -12.19 0.56 -3.50
C HIS A 138 -13.67 0.20 -3.35
N LEU A 139 -14.09 -0.90 -3.95
CA LEU A 139 -15.32 -1.61 -3.60
C LEU A 139 -15.01 -2.66 -2.54
N VAL A 140 -15.82 -2.69 -1.49
CA VAL A 140 -15.66 -3.64 -0.39
C VAL A 140 -16.96 -4.40 -0.19
N LYS A 141 -16.89 -5.73 -0.17
CA LYS A 141 -18.00 -6.64 0.11
C LYS A 141 -17.66 -7.59 1.25
N CYS A 142 -18.58 -7.74 2.21
CA CYS A 142 -18.51 -8.80 3.20
C CYS A 142 -19.09 -10.08 2.63
N VAL A 143 -18.43 -11.21 2.89
CA VAL A 143 -18.83 -12.56 2.49
C VAL A 143 -18.68 -13.52 3.65
N ASP A 144 -19.45 -14.61 3.66
CA ASP A 144 -19.41 -15.58 4.74
C ASP A 144 -18.09 -16.37 4.75
N ASP A 145 -17.68 -16.86 3.58
CA ASP A 145 -16.39 -17.56 3.40
C ASP A 145 -15.61 -16.97 2.21
N ILE A 146 -14.52 -16.32 2.51
CA ILE A 146 -13.64 -15.70 1.52
C ILE A 146 -12.90 -16.71 0.62
N ASN A 147 -12.80 -17.97 1.06
CA ASN A 147 -12.11 -19.02 0.30
C ASN A 147 -13.04 -19.69 -0.74
N SER A 148 -14.35 -19.56 -0.56
CA SER A 148 -15.35 -20.13 -1.48
C SER A 148 -15.58 -19.31 -2.75
N ILE A 149 -15.01 -18.09 -2.85
CA ILE A 149 -15.26 -17.18 -3.95
C ILE A 149 -14.10 -17.13 -4.96
N ASP A 150 -14.46 -17.05 -6.24
CA ASP A 150 -13.53 -16.72 -7.32
C ASP A 150 -13.46 -15.20 -7.48
N ILE A 151 -12.55 -14.58 -6.72
CA ILE A 151 -12.44 -13.12 -6.69
C ILE A 151 -12.04 -12.53 -8.03
N ILE A 152 -11.23 -13.24 -8.82
CA ILE A 152 -10.77 -12.75 -10.12
C ILE A 152 -11.95 -12.67 -11.08
N LYS A 153 -12.75 -13.74 -11.15
CA LYS A 153 -13.94 -13.79 -12.01
C LYS A 153 -14.95 -12.70 -11.63
N ILE A 154 -15.26 -12.59 -10.32
CA ILE A 154 -16.24 -11.60 -9.83
C ILE A 154 -15.73 -10.18 -10.09
N SER A 155 -14.47 -9.91 -9.81
CA SER A 155 -13.89 -8.57 -9.99
C SER A 155 -13.84 -8.16 -11.45
N ARG A 156 -13.51 -9.08 -12.37
CA ARG A 156 -13.56 -8.81 -13.83
C ARG A 156 -14.97 -8.50 -14.33
N GLU A 157 -16.01 -9.12 -13.76
CA GLU A 157 -17.39 -8.75 -14.10
C GLU A 157 -17.74 -7.34 -13.58
N ILE A 158 -17.31 -6.99 -12.36
CA ILE A 158 -17.49 -5.66 -11.80
C ILE A 158 -16.82 -4.59 -12.66
N GLN A 159 -15.61 -4.86 -13.18
CA GLN A 159 -14.88 -3.91 -14.03
C GLN A 159 -15.61 -3.58 -15.34
N LYS A 160 -16.57 -4.41 -15.81
CA LYS A 160 -17.39 -4.14 -16.99
C LYS A 160 -18.47 -3.08 -16.75
N ASP A 161 -18.74 -2.75 -15.49
CA ASP A 161 -19.73 -1.74 -15.14
C ASP A 161 -19.21 -0.33 -15.53
N ARG A 162 -20.04 0.41 -16.28
CA ARG A 162 -19.70 1.76 -16.75
C ARG A 162 -19.38 2.76 -15.63
N ARG A 163 -19.86 2.51 -14.40
CA ARG A 163 -19.53 3.30 -13.22
C ARG A 163 -18.02 3.27 -12.93
N PHE A 164 -17.35 2.18 -13.29
CA PHE A 164 -15.93 1.95 -13.02
C PHE A 164 -15.05 1.97 -14.27
N LYS A 165 -15.37 2.84 -15.24
CA LYS A 165 -14.64 2.95 -16.52
C LYS A 165 -13.13 3.19 -16.40
N TYR A 166 -12.65 3.67 -15.26
CA TYR A 166 -11.23 3.85 -14.96
C TYR A 166 -10.67 2.76 -14.05
N GLY A 167 -11.41 1.68 -13.85
CA GLY A 167 -11.08 0.59 -12.95
C GLY A 167 -11.36 0.91 -11.48
N VAL A 168 -11.57 -0.13 -10.69
CA VAL A 168 -11.78 -0.07 -9.25
C VAL A 168 -11.10 -1.27 -8.59
N ASN A 169 -10.51 -1.06 -7.42
CA ASN A 169 -10.01 -2.17 -6.61
C ASN A 169 -11.20 -2.87 -5.94
N VAL A 170 -11.21 -4.19 -5.94
CA VAL A 170 -12.30 -4.97 -5.33
C VAL A 170 -11.77 -5.76 -4.15
N ASN A 171 -12.38 -5.58 -2.99
CA ASN A 171 -11.96 -6.20 -1.75
C ASN A 171 -13.10 -7.05 -1.19
N PHE A 172 -12.79 -8.28 -0.85
CA PHE A 172 -13.70 -9.16 -0.12
C PHE A 172 -13.19 -9.35 1.30
N ILE A 173 -14.09 -9.29 2.27
CA ILE A 173 -13.79 -9.50 3.68
C ILE A 173 -14.68 -10.59 4.25
N SER A 174 -14.12 -11.45 5.10
CA SER A 174 -14.88 -12.36 5.95
C SER A 174 -14.38 -12.27 7.38
N GLU A 175 -15.23 -12.65 8.32
CA GLU A 175 -14.84 -12.82 9.71
C GLU A 175 -13.74 -13.89 9.80
N GLY A 176 -12.78 -13.68 10.68
CA GLY A 176 -11.70 -14.60 10.96
C GLY A 176 -11.70 -15.00 12.45
N LYS A 177 -10.58 -15.52 12.93
CA LYS A 177 -10.39 -15.86 14.34
C LYS A 177 -9.78 -14.67 15.10
N ASP A 178 -10.02 -14.61 16.41
CA ASP A 178 -9.37 -13.68 17.34
C ASP A 178 -9.52 -12.20 16.94
N ASP A 179 -10.73 -11.80 16.53
CA ASP A 179 -11.05 -10.44 16.06
C ASP A 179 -10.22 -9.97 14.86
N VAL A 180 -9.70 -10.89 14.05
CA VAL A 180 -8.97 -10.61 12.82
C VAL A 180 -9.86 -10.93 11.64
N TYR A 181 -10.09 -9.97 10.74
CA TYR A 181 -10.82 -10.19 9.50
C TYR A 181 -9.91 -10.65 8.39
N ASN A 182 -10.34 -11.63 7.60
CA ASN A 182 -9.63 -12.00 6.39
C ASN A 182 -9.97 -11.02 5.27
N ILE A 183 -9.00 -10.68 4.46
CA ILE A 183 -9.18 -9.81 3.29
C ILE A 183 -8.45 -10.39 2.08
N ARG A 184 -9.11 -10.34 0.92
CA ARG A 184 -8.51 -10.61 -0.40
C ARG A 184 -8.83 -9.44 -1.31
N THR A 185 -7.85 -9.02 -2.09
CA THR A 185 -7.95 -7.81 -2.94
C THR A 185 -7.55 -8.13 -4.39
N TYR A 186 -8.45 -7.77 -5.31
CA TYR A 186 -8.15 -7.64 -6.73
C TYR A 186 -7.79 -6.19 -7.01
N GLU A 187 -6.59 -5.96 -7.55
CA GLU A 187 -6.10 -4.61 -7.79
C GLU A 187 -6.22 -4.20 -9.25
N ARG A 188 -6.82 -3.03 -9.50
CA ARG A 188 -6.82 -2.39 -10.82
C ARG A 188 -5.39 -2.05 -11.23
N GLY A 189 -5.08 -2.23 -12.51
CA GLY A 189 -3.73 -2.01 -13.05
C GLY A 189 -2.81 -3.21 -12.89
N VAL A 190 -3.01 -4.06 -11.88
CA VAL A 190 -2.43 -5.41 -11.78
C VAL A 190 -3.32 -6.42 -12.48
N GLU A 191 -4.64 -6.21 -12.41
CA GLU A 191 -5.70 -7.04 -13.02
C GLU A 191 -5.68 -8.49 -12.49
N ASP A 192 -5.24 -8.66 -11.24
CA ASP A 192 -5.14 -9.94 -10.54
C ASP A 192 -5.27 -9.76 -9.01
N GLU A 193 -5.34 -10.87 -8.29
CA GLU A 193 -5.30 -10.88 -6.84
C GLU A 193 -3.88 -10.61 -6.33
N THR A 194 -3.74 -9.62 -5.45
CA THR A 194 -2.45 -9.27 -4.84
C THR A 194 -2.31 -9.86 -3.43
N LEU A 195 -1.06 -9.98 -2.98
CA LEU A 195 -0.78 -10.51 -1.63
C LEU A 195 -1.21 -9.54 -0.54
N SER A 196 -1.19 -8.22 -0.81
CA SER A 196 -1.52 -7.20 0.18
C SER A 196 -1.72 -5.84 -0.48
N CYS A 197 -2.84 -5.19 -0.18
CA CYS A 197 -3.14 -3.82 -0.57
C CYS A 197 -3.37 -2.95 0.67
N GLY A 198 -2.52 -1.93 0.86
CA GLY A 198 -2.60 -1.06 2.04
C GLY A 198 -3.85 -0.18 2.05
N THR A 199 -4.17 0.46 0.92
CA THR A 199 -5.39 1.27 0.75
C THR A 199 -6.64 0.40 0.81
N GLY A 200 -6.57 -0.83 0.29
CA GLY A 200 -7.63 -1.83 0.41
C GLY A 200 -7.91 -2.24 1.86
N ALA A 201 -6.87 -2.41 2.67
CA ALA A 201 -7.02 -2.68 4.10
C ALA A 201 -7.71 -1.51 4.83
N VAL A 202 -7.35 -0.27 4.50
CA VAL A 202 -8.03 0.92 5.05
C VAL A 202 -9.50 0.95 4.63
N ALA A 203 -9.79 0.70 3.35
CA ALA A 203 -11.15 0.64 2.83
C ALA A 203 -11.99 -0.45 3.53
N ALA A 204 -11.39 -1.62 3.76
CA ALA A 204 -12.03 -2.73 4.48
C ALA A 204 -12.36 -2.36 5.93
N ALA A 205 -11.42 -1.77 6.67
CA ALA A 205 -11.63 -1.33 8.05
C ALA A 205 -12.75 -0.28 8.16
N ILE A 206 -12.78 0.69 7.24
CA ILE A 206 -13.83 1.70 7.13
C ILE A 206 -15.18 1.02 6.87
N SER A 207 -15.24 0.08 5.94
CA SER A 207 -16.47 -0.62 5.55
C SER A 207 -17.04 -1.44 6.71
N LEU A 208 -16.20 -2.16 7.47
CA LEU A 208 -16.61 -2.88 8.68
C LEU A 208 -17.26 -1.93 9.71
N ASN A 209 -16.70 -0.75 9.86
CA ASN A 209 -17.22 0.27 10.75
C ASN A 209 -18.55 0.89 10.25
N ILE A 210 -18.69 1.11 8.92
CA ILE A 210 -19.94 1.59 8.30
C ILE A 210 -21.08 0.58 8.46
N LEU A 211 -20.78 -0.71 8.32
CA LEU A 211 -21.73 -1.81 8.43
C LEU A 211 -22.04 -2.18 9.90
N SER A 212 -21.39 -1.53 10.86
CA SER A 212 -21.47 -1.83 12.29
C SER A 212 -21.08 -3.27 12.66
N LEU A 213 -20.29 -3.92 11.81
CA LEU A 213 -19.73 -5.25 12.05
C LEU A 213 -18.53 -5.19 13.01
N ASN A 214 -17.83 -4.06 13.02
CA ASN A 214 -16.77 -3.78 13.98
C ASN A 214 -16.70 -2.27 14.25
N ASN A 215 -16.95 -1.86 15.48
CA ASN A 215 -16.91 -0.46 15.91
C ASN A 215 -15.61 -0.08 16.62
N SER A 216 -14.61 -0.97 16.62
CA SER A 216 -13.29 -0.69 17.19
C SER A 216 -12.56 0.39 16.36
N ASN A 217 -11.78 1.21 17.05
CA ASN A 217 -10.85 2.15 16.41
C ASN A 217 -9.56 1.47 15.91
N CYS A 218 -9.39 0.17 16.18
CA CYS A 218 -8.23 -0.63 15.81
C CYS A 218 -8.72 -1.96 15.20
N ILE A 219 -8.54 -2.13 13.90
CA ILE A 219 -9.05 -3.29 13.15
C ILE A 219 -7.87 -4.04 12.54
N LYS A 220 -7.80 -5.33 12.79
CA LYS A 220 -6.78 -6.23 12.24
C LYS A 220 -7.32 -6.96 11.02
N LEU A 221 -6.53 -6.97 9.95
CA LEU A 221 -6.87 -7.57 8.67
C LEU A 221 -5.76 -8.54 8.25
N LYS A 222 -6.13 -9.79 8.03
CA LYS A 222 -5.24 -10.84 7.53
C LYS A 222 -5.31 -10.87 6.01
N THR A 223 -4.28 -10.36 5.36
CA THR A 223 -4.06 -10.50 3.93
C THR A 223 -3.31 -11.80 3.64
N ARG A 224 -3.14 -12.18 2.38
CA ARG A 224 -2.30 -13.33 1.99
C ARG A 224 -0.82 -13.11 2.35
N GLY A 225 -0.37 -11.86 2.35
CA GLY A 225 1.02 -11.49 2.65
C GLY A 225 1.32 -11.24 4.12
N GLY A 226 0.31 -11.18 5.00
CA GLY A 226 0.50 -10.94 6.42
C GLY A 226 -0.63 -10.15 7.08
N ILE A 227 -0.42 -9.73 8.31
CA ILE A 227 -1.41 -8.95 9.07
C ILE A 227 -1.12 -7.46 8.89
N LEU A 228 -2.17 -6.71 8.56
CA LEU A 228 -2.22 -5.26 8.60
C LEU A 228 -3.16 -4.82 9.73
N THR A 229 -2.82 -3.74 10.39
CA THR A 229 -3.67 -3.12 11.40
C THR A 229 -4.02 -1.70 10.96
N VAL A 230 -5.30 -1.38 10.97
CA VAL A 230 -5.80 -0.04 10.67
C VAL A 230 -6.32 0.59 11.95
N ASN A 231 -5.74 1.72 12.33
CA ASN A 231 -6.27 2.58 13.38
C ASN A 231 -7.01 3.75 12.71
N LEU A 232 -8.19 4.09 13.18
CA LEU A 232 -9.01 5.16 12.63
C LEU A 232 -9.89 5.78 13.71
N LYS A 233 -10.34 7.02 13.46
CA LYS A 233 -11.37 7.68 14.28
C LYS A 233 -12.55 8.04 13.38
N ARG A 234 -13.75 7.55 13.75
CA ARG A 234 -15.00 7.88 13.06
C ARG A 234 -15.69 9.06 13.72
N SER A 235 -16.13 10.01 12.93
CA SER A 235 -17.02 11.11 13.33
C SER A 235 -18.13 11.24 12.29
N LYS A 236 -19.33 10.72 12.60
CA LYS A 236 -20.45 10.59 11.66
C LYS A 236 -20.02 9.76 10.41
N ASN A 237 -19.98 10.40 9.25
CA ASN A 237 -19.60 9.79 7.97
C ASN A 237 -18.14 10.09 7.55
N ILE A 238 -17.34 10.64 8.46
CA ILE A 238 -15.95 11.03 8.20
C ILE A 238 -15.03 10.13 9.02
N PHE A 239 -13.96 9.66 8.39
CA PHE A 239 -12.90 8.87 9.02
C PHE A 239 -11.60 9.65 8.98
N LYS A 240 -11.00 9.85 10.16
CA LYS A 240 -9.82 10.69 10.35
C LYS A 240 -8.76 9.98 11.18
N ASN A 241 -7.55 10.58 11.18
CA ASN A 241 -6.42 10.04 11.93
C ASN A 241 -6.20 8.55 11.59
N ILE A 242 -6.22 8.26 10.30
CA ILE A 242 -6.08 6.90 9.79
C ILE A 242 -4.59 6.55 9.76
N TYR A 243 -4.24 5.44 10.40
CA TYR A 243 -2.90 4.88 10.39
C TYR A 243 -2.94 3.43 9.95
N LEU A 244 -2.08 3.10 9.00
CA LEU A 244 -1.85 1.74 8.54
C LEU A 244 -0.57 1.21 9.16
N SER A 245 -0.65 0.08 9.85
CA SER A 245 0.47 -0.58 10.51
C SER A 245 0.68 -1.97 9.94
N GLY A 246 1.93 -2.36 9.82
CA GLY A 246 2.29 -3.71 9.38
C GLY A 246 3.79 -3.95 9.40
N SER A 247 4.17 -5.22 9.33
CA SER A 247 5.57 -5.61 9.23
C SER A 247 6.15 -5.26 7.87
N VAL A 248 7.44 -5.02 7.86
CA VAL A 248 8.26 -4.92 6.65
C VAL A 248 9.52 -5.76 6.84
N ASN A 249 10.08 -6.24 5.73
CA ASN A 249 11.29 -7.04 5.77
C ASN A 249 12.31 -6.49 4.77
N ARG A 250 13.51 -6.19 5.27
CA ARG A 250 14.70 -6.03 4.44
C ARG A 250 15.14 -7.42 4.01
N VAL A 251 15.21 -7.65 2.71
CA VAL A 251 15.53 -8.98 2.16
C VAL A 251 17.02 -9.11 1.93
N PHE A 252 17.60 -8.21 1.12
CA PHE A 252 19.04 -8.15 0.86
C PHE A 252 19.44 -6.78 0.32
N ASP A 253 20.76 -6.51 0.35
CA ASP A 253 21.38 -5.39 -0.35
C ASP A 253 22.11 -5.88 -1.58
N GLY A 254 22.18 -5.04 -2.60
CA GLY A 254 22.89 -5.33 -3.82
C GLY A 254 23.45 -4.09 -4.51
N SER A 255 24.15 -4.37 -5.60
CA SER A 255 24.54 -3.33 -6.55
C SER A 255 24.44 -3.86 -7.97
N ILE A 256 24.03 -3.01 -8.88
CA ILE A 256 23.86 -3.32 -10.30
C ILE A 256 24.49 -2.23 -11.16
N GLU A 257 25.00 -2.59 -12.32
CA GLU A 257 25.46 -1.64 -13.34
C GLU A 257 24.35 -1.38 -14.35
N ILE A 258 24.06 -0.10 -14.58
CA ILE A 258 23.08 0.40 -15.55
C ILE A 258 23.74 1.34 -16.56
#